data_584c2ea4228dc04909eeb79abfe070ef
#
_entry.id   584c2ea4228dc04909eeb79abfe070ef
#
_cell.length_a   1.000
_cell.length_b   1.000
_cell.length_c   1.000
_cell.angle_alpha   90.00
_cell.angle_beta   90.00
_cell.angle_gamma   90.00
#
_symmetry.space_group_name_H-M   'P 1'
#
loop_
_entity.id
_entity.type
_entity.pdbx_description
1 polymer ?
#
loop_
_entity_poly.entity_id
_entity_poly.type
_entity_poly.pdbx_seq_one_letter_code
_entity_poly.pdbx_strand_id
1 'polypeptide(L)'
;MQQFKRQFLGNIGEYTRATTSQKCMRTDDLDEVCVTDFHHTFFEMLGNFSFGDYFKKEAIAWAWEFLTKELKIDENRLWVSVYQEDSEAEEIWKNDIKINPKKIFKLGGKSNFWPSNAKENGPNGPCGPCSEIFFDYEPDKGTFPKDPDDERSRFCEVWNLVFTQFNRKESGILEPLPKK
;
A
#
# COMPACT_ATOMS: atom_id res chain seq x y z
N MET A 1 -11.71 0.35 -0.92
CA MET A 1 -11.99 -0.83 -0.06
C MET A 1 -13.39 -0.83 0.58
N GLN A 2 -14.02 0.30 0.90
CA GLN A 2 -15.32 0.34 1.61
C GLN A 2 -16.43 -0.45 0.89
N GLN A 3 -16.50 -0.37 -0.44
CA GLN A 3 -17.48 -1.08 -1.26
C GLN A 3 -17.36 -2.61 -1.17
N PHE A 4 -16.18 -3.13 -0.80
CA PHE A 4 -15.88 -4.57 -0.70
C PHE A 4 -15.78 -5.09 0.74
N LYS A 5 -16.23 -4.30 1.73
CA LYS A 5 -16.14 -4.70 3.15
C LYS A 5 -16.81 -6.06 3.42
N ARG A 6 -17.93 -6.35 2.76
CA ARG A 6 -18.65 -7.62 2.92
C ARG A 6 -17.85 -8.81 2.39
N GLN A 7 -17.21 -8.62 1.24
CA GLN A 7 -16.38 -9.67 0.60
C GLN A 7 -15.17 -10.01 1.48
N PHE A 8 -14.47 -9.02 2.01
CA PHE A 8 -13.37 -9.25 2.95
C PHE A 8 -13.82 -9.97 4.24
N LEU A 9 -15.05 -9.75 4.70
CA LEU A 9 -15.62 -10.44 5.86
C LEU A 9 -16.17 -11.85 5.55
N GLY A 10 -15.94 -12.37 4.34
CA GLY A 10 -16.28 -13.74 3.96
C GLY A 10 -17.58 -13.90 3.17
N ASN A 11 -18.33 -12.82 2.92
CA ASN A 11 -19.49 -12.86 2.01
C ASN A 11 -19.00 -12.72 0.55
N ILE A 12 -18.28 -13.73 0.08
CA ILE A 12 -17.75 -13.78 -1.26
C ILE A 12 -18.92 -14.04 -2.21
N GLY A 13 -19.13 -13.10 -3.15
CA GLY A 13 -20.13 -13.24 -4.22
C GLY A 13 -19.62 -14.17 -5.34
N GLU A 14 -20.02 -13.88 -6.57
CA GLU A 14 -19.68 -14.68 -7.76
C GLU A 14 -18.21 -14.53 -8.21
N TYR A 15 -17.46 -13.59 -7.65
CA TYR A 15 -16.08 -13.28 -8.05
C TYR A 15 -15.13 -13.23 -6.86
N THR A 16 -13.91 -13.72 -7.08
CA THR A 16 -12.84 -13.77 -6.08
C THR A 16 -11.82 -12.64 -6.22
N ARG A 17 -11.90 -11.88 -7.32
CA ARG A 17 -11.04 -10.72 -7.57
C ARG A 17 -11.81 -9.60 -8.27
N ALA A 18 -11.37 -8.38 -8.08
CA ALA A 18 -11.96 -7.22 -8.74
C ALA A 18 -10.90 -6.16 -9.05
N THR A 19 -11.15 -5.37 -10.09
CA THR A 19 -10.43 -4.12 -10.36
C THR A 19 -11.40 -2.96 -10.44
N THR A 20 -10.95 -1.78 -10.08
CA THR A 20 -11.76 -0.56 -10.13
C THR A 20 -10.94 0.61 -10.63
N SER A 21 -11.61 1.54 -11.33
CA SER A 21 -11.16 2.92 -11.53
C SER A 21 -12.23 3.81 -10.93
N GLN A 22 -11.89 4.50 -9.86
CA GLN A 22 -12.85 5.20 -9.01
C GLN A 22 -12.53 6.69 -8.96
N LYS A 23 -13.49 7.50 -9.41
CA LYS A 23 -13.40 8.96 -9.27
C LYS A 23 -13.48 9.33 -7.79
N CYS A 24 -12.45 10.02 -7.31
CA CYS A 24 -12.30 10.41 -5.92
C CYS A 24 -12.10 11.93 -5.80
N MET A 25 -12.68 12.49 -4.75
CA MET A 25 -12.39 13.84 -4.30
C MET A 25 -11.81 13.75 -2.89
N ARG A 26 -10.62 14.34 -2.68
CA ARG A 26 -9.95 14.40 -1.38
C ARG A 26 -9.75 15.86 -1.02
N THR A 27 -10.13 16.22 0.20
CA THR A 27 -10.06 17.61 0.70
C THR A 27 -9.09 17.78 1.86
N ASP A 28 -8.56 16.68 2.40
CA ASP A 28 -7.68 16.70 3.57
C ASP A 28 -6.32 17.34 3.25
N ASP A 29 -5.89 17.28 1.98
CA ASP A 29 -4.60 17.78 1.50
C ASP A 29 -4.74 19.08 0.66
N LEU A 30 -5.79 19.88 0.88
CA LEU A 30 -6.05 21.09 0.09
C LEU A 30 -4.90 22.10 0.14
N ASP A 31 -4.25 22.24 1.29
CA ASP A 31 -3.14 23.16 1.50
C ASP A 31 -1.86 22.72 0.75
N GLU A 32 -1.79 21.44 0.34
CA GLU A 32 -0.67 20.87 -0.41
C GLU A 32 -0.89 20.93 -1.94
N VAL A 33 -2.10 21.23 -2.39
CA VAL A 33 -2.41 21.35 -3.83
C VAL A 33 -1.68 22.56 -4.42
N CYS A 34 -0.96 22.37 -5.52
CA CYS A 34 -0.05 23.33 -6.15
C CYS A 34 1.22 23.65 -5.33
N VAL A 35 1.40 23.05 -4.15
CA VAL A 35 2.65 23.12 -3.37
C VAL A 35 3.54 21.92 -3.71
N THR A 36 2.94 20.75 -3.85
CA THR A 36 3.60 19.53 -4.29
C THR A 36 3.15 19.16 -5.70
N ASP A 37 3.94 18.36 -6.40
CA ASP A 37 3.64 17.92 -7.77
C ASP A 37 2.59 16.81 -7.85
N PHE A 38 2.17 16.23 -6.72
CA PHE A 38 1.35 15.02 -6.67
C PHE A 38 0.08 15.11 -5.81
N HIS A 39 -0.17 16.22 -5.12
CA HIS A 39 -1.45 16.41 -4.42
C HIS A 39 -2.50 17.05 -5.33
N HIS A 40 -3.62 16.34 -5.48
CA HIS A 40 -4.77 16.74 -6.29
C HIS A 40 -6.06 16.60 -5.48
N THR A 41 -6.99 17.53 -5.66
CA THR A 41 -8.31 17.47 -5.03
C THR A 41 -9.23 16.44 -5.68
N PHE A 42 -9.08 16.24 -6.99
CA PHE A 42 -9.83 15.27 -7.79
C PHE A 42 -8.87 14.38 -8.58
N PHE A 43 -9.07 13.07 -8.49
CA PHE A 43 -8.24 12.06 -9.17
C PHE A 43 -9.03 10.76 -9.36
N GLU A 44 -8.48 9.87 -10.16
CA GLU A 44 -8.99 8.51 -10.29
C GLU A 44 -8.09 7.56 -9.49
N MET A 45 -8.70 6.85 -8.53
CA MET A 45 -8.02 5.83 -7.75
C MET A 45 -8.19 4.49 -8.44
N LEU A 46 -7.09 3.92 -8.92
CA LEU A 46 -7.07 2.56 -9.43
C LEU A 46 -7.02 1.59 -8.25
N GLY A 47 -7.78 0.50 -8.34
CA GLY A 47 -7.82 -0.51 -7.28
C GLY A 47 -7.76 -1.92 -7.82
N ASN A 48 -7.06 -2.79 -7.10
CA ASN A 48 -7.04 -4.23 -7.31
C ASN A 48 -7.34 -4.93 -5.98
N PHE A 49 -8.22 -5.91 -6.02
CA PHE A 49 -8.75 -6.56 -4.83
C PHE A 49 -8.78 -8.07 -5.02
N SER A 50 -8.38 -8.79 -3.96
CA SER A 50 -8.46 -10.24 -3.86
C SER A 50 -9.30 -10.64 -2.65
N PHE A 51 -10.15 -11.64 -2.82
CA PHE A 51 -11.01 -12.19 -1.78
C PHE A 51 -10.69 -13.68 -1.59
N GLY A 52 -9.40 -13.94 -1.23
CA GLY A 52 -8.87 -15.28 -1.05
C GLY A 52 -8.49 -15.99 -2.35
N ASP A 53 -8.05 -15.23 -3.36
CA ASP A 53 -7.56 -15.71 -4.64
C ASP A 53 -6.04 -15.56 -4.73
N TYR A 54 -5.52 -14.34 -4.67
CA TYR A 54 -4.09 -14.04 -4.59
C TYR A 54 -3.77 -13.24 -3.32
N PHE A 55 -2.52 -13.26 -2.90
CA PHE A 55 -2.10 -12.53 -1.70
C PHE A 55 -0.78 -11.79 -1.95
N LYS A 56 0.09 -11.67 -0.94
CA LYS A 56 1.29 -10.81 -0.97
C LYS A 56 2.20 -11.07 -2.17
N LYS A 57 2.52 -12.34 -2.41
CA LYS A 57 3.51 -12.71 -3.43
C LYS A 57 3.08 -12.28 -4.82
N GLU A 58 1.88 -12.63 -5.20
CA GLU A 58 1.33 -12.28 -6.52
C GLU A 58 1.07 -10.78 -6.61
N ALA A 59 0.48 -10.17 -5.57
CA ALA A 59 0.18 -8.74 -5.56
C ALA A 59 1.45 -7.89 -5.74
N ILE A 60 2.52 -8.21 -5.00
CA ILE A 60 3.81 -7.53 -5.10
C ILE A 60 4.43 -7.73 -6.49
N ALA A 61 4.44 -8.97 -6.99
CA ALA A 61 5.03 -9.27 -8.29
C ALA A 61 4.29 -8.53 -9.43
N TRP A 62 2.97 -8.54 -9.42
CA TRP A 62 2.17 -7.87 -10.45
C TRP A 62 2.26 -6.33 -10.36
N ALA A 63 2.30 -5.77 -9.16
CA ALA A 63 2.50 -4.33 -8.99
C ALA A 63 3.86 -3.90 -9.54
N TRP A 64 4.92 -4.64 -9.22
CA TRP A 64 6.26 -4.36 -9.74
C TRP A 64 6.33 -4.50 -11.26
N GLU A 65 5.76 -5.58 -11.79
CA GLU A 65 5.69 -5.81 -13.23
C GLU A 65 4.93 -4.68 -13.95
N PHE A 66 3.78 -4.28 -13.44
CA PHE A 66 2.98 -3.21 -14.02
C PHE A 66 3.76 -1.89 -14.06
N LEU A 67 4.39 -1.50 -12.95
CA LEU A 67 5.15 -0.25 -12.91
C LEU A 67 6.38 -0.28 -13.81
N THR A 68 7.13 -1.38 -13.81
CA THR A 68 8.44 -1.43 -14.49
C THR A 68 8.35 -1.85 -15.94
N LYS A 69 7.46 -2.78 -16.30
CA LYS A 69 7.33 -3.29 -17.66
C LYS A 69 6.25 -2.57 -18.48
N GLU A 70 5.05 -2.40 -17.90
CA GLU A 70 3.94 -1.78 -18.62
C GLU A 70 4.06 -0.26 -18.65
N LEU A 71 4.26 0.37 -17.48
CA LEU A 71 4.44 1.81 -17.40
C LEU A 71 5.88 2.27 -17.68
N LYS A 72 6.84 1.33 -17.75
CA LYS A 72 8.27 1.58 -18.06
C LYS A 72 8.93 2.58 -17.11
N ILE A 73 8.54 2.55 -15.85
CA ILE A 73 9.19 3.35 -14.81
C ILE A 73 10.55 2.72 -14.51
N ASP A 74 11.60 3.53 -14.48
CA ASP A 74 12.94 3.07 -14.13
C ASP A 74 12.97 2.53 -12.69
N GLU A 75 13.38 1.28 -12.53
CA GLU A 75 13.52 0.60 -11.22
C GLU A 75 14.44 1.36 -10.26
N ASN A 76 15.40 2.14 -10.81
CA ASN A 76 16.28 2.97 -9.99
C ASN A 76 15.54 4.11 -9.29
N ARG A 77 14.37 4.48 -9.75
CA ARG A 77 13.49 5.49 -9.15
C ARG A 77 12.48 4.92 -8.18
N LEU A 78 12.41 3.59 -8.06
CA LEU A 78 11.41 2.95 -7.20
C LEU A 78 12.01 2.55 -5.84
N TRP A 79 11.26 2.87 -4.80
CA TRP A 79 11.50 2.51 -3.41
C TRP A 79 10.25 1.83 -2.86
N VAL A 80 10.39 1.05 -1.80
CA VAL A 80 9.25 0.39 -1.19
C VAL A 80 9.27 0.56 0.33
N SER A 81 8.10 0.52 0.94
CA SER A 81 7.97 0.38 2.37
C SER A 81 7.31 -0.94 2.75
N VAL A 82 7.59 -1.41 3.95
CA VAL A 82 6.93 -2.58 4.54
C VAL A 82 6.61 -2.28 6.01
N TYR A 83 5.53 -2.86 6.49
CA TYR A 83 5.27 -2.83 7.93
C TYR A 83 6.40 -3.55 8.69
N GLN A 84 6.91 -2.92 9.73
CA GLN A 84 8.11 -3.39 10.46
C GLN A 84 8.02 -4.82 11.00
N GLU A 85 6.79 -5.34 11.24
CA GLU A 85 6.54 -6.70 11.72
C GLU A 85 6.16 -7.66 10.56
N ASP A 86 6.11 -7.19 9.31
CA ASP A 86 5.76 -8.02 8.15
C ASP A 86 7.01 -8.52 7.42
N SER A 87 7.67 -9.52 8.03
CA SER A 87 8.86 -10.15 7.44
C SER A 87 8.57 -10.84 6.11
N GLU A 88 7.36 -11.37 5.91
CA GLU A 88 6.97 -12.04 4.67
C GLU A 88 7.01 -11.07 3.48
N ALA A 89 6.42 -9.89 3.61
CA ALA A 89 6.47 -8.86 2.56
C ALA A 89 7.92 -8.41 2.29
N GLU A 90 8.72 -8.22 3.35
CA GLU A 90 10.13 -7.86 3.20
C GLU A 90 10.92 -8.92 2.43
N GLU A 91 10.72 -10.20 2.74
CA GLU A 91 11.40 -11.32 2.06
C GLU A 91 11.00 -11.40 0.58
N ILE A 92 9.73 -11.19 0.23
CA ILE A 92 9.26 -11.17 -1.15
C ILE A 92 9.97 -10.04 -1.92
N TRP A 93 10.04 -8.83 -1.38
CA TRP A 93 10.75 -7.72 -2.00
C TRP A 93 12.24 -8.00 -2.21
N LYS A 94 12.91 -8.60 -1.21
CA LYS A 94 14.35 -8.90 -1.27
C LYS A 94 14.68 -10.08 -2.18
N ASN A 95 13.92 -11.16 -2.06
CA ASN A 95 14.31 -12.46 -2.65
C ASN A 95 13.62 -12.71 -4.00
N ASP A 96 12.35 -12.37 -4.14
CA ASP A 96 11.58 -12.61 -5.35
C ASP A 96 11.74 -11.44 -6.34
N ILE A 97 11.54 -10.21 -5.88
CA ILE A 97 11.69 -9.00 -6.70
C ILE A 97 13.17 -8.59 -6.83
N LYS A 98 13.99 -8.91 -5.83
CA LYS A 98 15.42 -8.58 -5.77
C LYS A 98 15.71 -7.08 -5.71
N ILE A 99 14.82 -6.31 -5.10
CA ILE A 99 15.07 -4.90 -4.86
C ILE A 99 16.28 -4.72 -3.93
N ASN A 100 17.04 -3.64 -4.14
CA ASN A 100 18.16 -3.32 -3.25
C ASN A 100 17.64 -3.11 -1.81
N PRO A 101 18.13 -3.86 -0.80
CA PRO A 101 17.67 -3.73 0.59
C PRO A 101 17.74 -2.32 1.17
N LYS A 102 18.62 -1.45 0.64
CA LYS A 102 18.71 -0.05 1.04
C LYS A 102 17.51 0.81 0.57
N LYS A 103 16.72 0.28 -0.37
CA LYS A 103 15.50 0.91 -0.90
C LYS A 103 14.23 0.40 -0.23
N ILE A 104 14.33 -0.29 0.91
CA ILE A 104 13.20 -0.79 1.67
C ILE A 104 13.10 -0.03 2.98
N PHE A 105 12.07 0.80 3.12
CA PHE A 105 11.72 1.43 4.38
C PHE A 105 10.98 0.44 5.28
N LYS A 106 11.30 0.44 6.58
CA LYS A 106 10.57 -0.33 7.60
C LYS A 106 9.82 0.63 8.49
N LEU A 107 8.51 0.73 8.31
CA LEU A 107 7.69 1.73 8.96
C LEU A 107 6.69 1.11 9.94
N GLY A 108 6.22 1.94 10.86
CA GLY A 108 5.27 1.52 11.89
C GLY A 108 3.81 1.50 11.43
N GLY A 109 2.91 1.27 12.39
CA GLY A 109 1.47 1.15 12.12
C GLY A 109 0.80 2.43 11.59
N LYS A 110 1.42 3.59 11.81
CA LYS A 110 0.93 4.85 11.27
C LYS A 110 0.98 4.88 9.73
N SER A 111 2.08 4.41 9.17
CA SER A 111 2.34 4.43 7.71
C SER A 111 1.98 3.10 7.05
N ASN A 112 2.47 1.97 7.57
CA ASN A 112 2.32 0.68 6.91
C ASN A 112 1.32 -0.28 7.59
N PHE A 113 0.27 0.23 8.22
CA PHE A 113 -0.90 -0.57 8.63
C PHE A 113 -2.18 0.15 8.22
N TRP A 114 -3.03 -0.52 7.46
CA TRP A 114 -4.25 0.08 6.94
C TRP A 114 -5.51 -0.46 7.64
N PRO A 115 -6.47 0.39 8.04
CA PRO A 115 -6.35 1.84 8.13
C PRO A 115 -5.23 2.27 9.09
N SER A 116 -4.73 3.51 8.92
CA SER A 116 -3.64 4.04 9.75
C SER A 116 -3.88 3.78 11.24
N ASN A 117 -2.89 3.22 11.92
CA ASN A 117 -2.93 2.82 13.34
C ASN A 117 -4.11 1.89 13.71
N ALA A 118 -4.69 1.14 12.78
CA ALA A 118 -5.84 0.29 13.05
C ALA A 118 -5.55 -0.78 14.12
N LYS A 119 -4.29 -1.18 14.29
CA LYS A 119 -3.88 -2.11 15.34
C LYS A 119 -4.17 -1.54 16.75
N GLU A 120 -4.00 -0.24 16.93
CA GLU A 120 -4.07 0.44 18.23
C GLU A 120 -5.39 1.20 18.39
N ASN A 121 -5.68 2.15 17.49
CA ASN A 121 -6.77 3.11 17.64
C ASN A 121 -7.66 3.26 16.39
N GLY A 122 -7.52 2.38 15.41
CA GLY A 122 -8.22 2.52 14.14
C GLY A 122 -9.70 2.13 14.18
N PRO A 123 -10.41 2.36 13.08
CA PRO A 123 -11.81 1.97 12.94
C PRO A 123 -11.98 0.46 12.93
N ASN A 124 -13.17 -0.01 13.31
CA ASN A 124 -13.52 -1.43 13.25
C ASN A 124 -13.74 -1.90 11.79
N GLY A 125 -13.34 -3.14 11.52
CA GLY A 125 -13.51 -3.78 10.23
C GLY A 125 -12.23 -4.38 9.66
N PRO A 126 -12.24 -4.71 8.35
CA PRO A 126 -11.09 -5.29 7.67
C PRO A 126 -9.88 -4.38 7.75
N CYS A 127 -8.74 -4.95 8.15
CA CYS A 127 -7.48 -4.22 8.29
C CYS A 127 -6.28 -5.17 8.08
N GLY A 128 -5.09 -4.61 7.96
CA GLY A 128 -3.87 -5.38 7.83
C GLY A 128 -2.65 -4.53 7.53
N PRO A 129 -1.46 -5.13 7.55
CA PRO A 129 -0.25 -4.46 7.12
C PRO A 129 -0.34 -4.08 5.64
N CYS A 130 0.42 -3.08 5.27
CA CYS A 130 0.55 -2.71 3.86
C CYS A 130 2.01 -2.52 3.47
N SER A 131 2.23 -2.52 2.17
CA SER A 131 3.50 -2.19 1.54
C SER A 131 3.22 -1.14 0.47
N GLU A 132 4.00 -0.08 0.49
CA GLU A 132 3.84 1.03 -0.44
C GLU A 132 4.98 1.06 -1.42
N ILE A 133 4.73 1.57 -2.61
CA ILE A 133 5.75 1.80 -3.64
C ILE A 133 5.83 3.30 -3.87
N PHE A 134 7.05 3.85 -3.79
CA PHE A 134 7.33 5.26 -3.96
C PHE A 134 8.15 5.51 -5.22
N PHE A 135 7.85 6.62 -5.88
CA PHE A 135 8.67 7.16 -6.95
C PHE A 135 9.60 8.23 -6.39
N ASP A 136 10.89 8.10 -6.67
CA ASP A 136 11.95 9.04 -6.27
C ASP A 136 12.21 10.04 -7.40
N TYR A 137 11.92 11.31 -7.17
CA TYR A 137 12.18 12.39 -8.11
C TYR A 137 13.66 12.75 -8.21
N GLU A 138 14.46 12.43 -7.18
CA GLU A 138 15.89 12.77 -7.07
C GLU A 138 16.78 11.52 -6.85
N PRO A 139 16.78 10.52 -7.76
CA PRO A 139 17.43 9.23 -7.54
C PRO A 139 18.97 9.35 -7.34
N ASP A 140 19.57 10.40 -7.85
CA ASP A 140 21.01 10.65 -7.78
C ASP A 140 21.46 11.40 -6.52
N LYS A 141 20.54 11.78 -5.64
CA LYS A 141 20.82 12.55 -4.42
C LYS A 141 21.76 11.82 -3.43
N GLY A 142 21.82 10.49 -3.50
CA GLY A 142 22.75 9.67 -2.73
C GLY A 142 22.44 9.56 -1.24
N THR A 143 21.48 10.32 -0.71
CA THR A 143 21.03 10.24 0.68
C THR A 143 19.85 9.28 0.81
N PHE A 144 19.77 8.60 1.95
CA PHE A 144 18.73 7.61 2.22
C PHE A 144 17.99 8.01 3.50
N PRO A 145 16.82 8.68 3.41
CA PRO A 145 16.02 9.01 4.58
C PRO A 145 15.54 7.74 5.28
N LYS A 146 15.16 7.86 6.53
CA LYS A 146 14.60 6.74 7.30
C LYS A 146 13.12 6.55 7.01
N ASP A 147 12.43 7.61 6.64
CA ASP A 147 11.02 7.66 6.30
C ASP A 147 10.85 8.51 5.05
N PRO A 148 10.08 8.06 4.01
CA PRO A 148 9.79 8.88 2.83
C PRO A 148 9.11 10.19 3.18
N ASP A 149 8.34 10.25 4.27
CA ASP A 149 7.70 11.47 4.77
C ASP A 149 8.71 12.55 5.24
N ASP A 150 9.95 12.18 5.55
CA ASP A 150 11.00 13.15 5.89
C ASP A 150 11.44 13.98 4.67
N GLU A 151 11.21 13.46 3.46
CA GLU A 151 11.54 14.12 2.18
C GLU A 151 10.33 14.07 1.21
N ARG A 152 9.18 14.59 1.62
CA ARG A 152 7.92 14.53 0.86
C ARG A 152 7.99 15.13 -0.56
N SER A 153 8.80 16.15 -0.77
CA SER A 153 9.02 16.72 -2.11
C SER A 153 9.78 15.76 -3.05
N ARG A 154 10.47 14.77 -2.49
CA ARG A 154 11.27 13.80 -3.24
C ARG A 154 10.51 12.50 -3.52
N PHE A 155 9.76 12.00 -2.56
CA PHE A 155 9.08 10.70 -2.66
C PHE A 155 7.58 10.86 -2.86
N CYS A 156 7.06 10.28 -3.92
CA CYS A 156 5.64 10.20 -4.20
C CYS A 156 5.16 8.76 -4.05
N GLU A 157 4.21 8.49 -3.16
CA GLU A 157 3.53 7.20 -3.08
C GLU A 157 2.70 6.99 -4.36
N VAL A 158 3.03 5.95 -5.11
CA VAL A 158 2.35 5.58 -6.36
C VAL A 158 1.47 4.35 -6.24
N TRP A 159 1.66 3.54 -5.20
CA TRP A 159 0.85 2.35 -4.93
C TRP A 159 0.88 1.96 -3.47
N ASN A 160 -0.30 1.65 -2.91
CA ASN A 160 -0.44 1.07 -1.58
C ASN A 160 -1.02 -0.35 -1.69
N LEU A 161 -0.21 -1.35 -1.40
CA LEU A 161 -0.57 -2.76 -1.38
C LEU A 161 -1.06 -3.13 0.02
N VAL A 162 -2.37 -3.15 0.22
CA VAL A 162 -2.99 -3.45 1.51
C VAL A 162 -3.27 -4.95 1.64
N PHE A 163 -2.59 -5.61 2.56
CA PHE A 163 -2.73 -7.03 2.85
C PHE A 163 -3.77 -7.25 3.95
N THR A 164 -5.04 -7.16 3.56
CA THR A 164 -6.16 -7.31 4.48
C THR A 164 -6.22 -8.74 5.02
N GLN A 165 -5.91 -8.93 6.29
CA GLN A 165 -5.85 -10.25 6.91
C GLN A 165 -6.50 -10.33 8.29
N PHE A 166 -6.98 -9.21 8.82
CA PHE A 166 -7.66 -9.13 10.10
C PHE A 166 -8.98 -8.38 10.00
N ASN A 167 -9.86 -8.69 10.94
CA ASN A 167 -11.05 -7.91 11.23
C ASN A 167 -10.93 -7.34 12.66
N ARG A 168 -10.79 -6.02 12.76
CA ARG A 168 -10.75 -5.34 14.05
C ARG A 168 -12.14 -5.22 14.63
N LYS A 169 -12.31 -5.64 15.89
CA LYS A 169 -13.55 -5.58 16.66
C LYS A 169 -13.58 -4.32 17.56
N GLU A 170 -14.75 -4.00 18.10
CA GLU A 170 -14.92 -2.88 19.04
C GLU A 170 -14.01 -2.96 20.27
N SER A 171 -13.70 -4.16 20.69
CA SER A 171 -12.73 -4.42 21.78
C SER A 171 -11.28 -4.11 21.41
N GLY A 172 -10.99 -3.74 20.17
CA GLY A 172 -9.62 -3.57 19.64
C GLY A 172 -8.93 -4.88 19.25
N ILE A 173 -9.58 -6.04 19.45
CA ILE A 173 -9.03 -7.34 19.09
C ILE A 173 -9.01 -7.49 17.58
N LEU A 174 -7.88 -7.98 17.06
CA LEU A 174 -7.70 -8.34 15.65
C LEU A 174 -8.00 -9.83 15.47
N GLU A 175 -9.13 -10.16 14.87
CA GLU A 175 -9.47 -11.52 14.50
C GLU A 175 -8.98 -11.82 13.09
N PRO A 176 -8.30 -12.96 12.84
CA PRO A 176 -7.92 -13.34 11.49
C PRO A 176 -9.15 -13.44 10.56
N LEU A 177 -9.01 -12.96 9.33
CA LEU A 177 -10.04 -13.17 8.31
C LEU A 177 -10.07 -14.63 7.86
N PRO A 178 -11.25 -15.16 7.47
CA PRO A 178 -11.40 -16.54 7.03
C PRO A 178 -10.60 -16.85 5.75
N LYS A 179 -10.35 -15.83 4.93
CA LYS A 179 -9.49 -15.89 3.74
C LYS A 179 -8.65 -14.62 3.68
N LYS A 180 -7.44 -14.75 3.16
CA LYS A 180 -6.49 -13.66 2.94
C LYS A 180 -6.42 -13.31 1.46
#